data_cbfeff3206433a573d3be1f01b09ef74
#
_entry.id   cbfeff3206433a573d3be1f01b09ef74
#
_cell.length_a   1.000
_cell.length_b   1.000
_cell.length_c   1.000
_cell.angle_alpha   90.00
_cell.angle_beta   90.00
_cell.angle_gamma   90.00
#
_symmetry.space_group_name_H-M   'P 1'
#
loop_
_entity.id
_entity.type
_entity.pdbx_description
1 polymer ?
#
loop_
_entity_poly.entity_id
_entity_poly.type
_entity_poly.pdbx_seq_one_letter_code
_entity_poly.pdbx_strand_id
1 'polypeptide(L)'
;MKFLYDNNAGKERLKIVNEAFLHLKARRVEAGERISVRNLRDDKEYIYEIDEIERRSANLSLVFASLNCEHKFDFTIAWAVVDPKTIEKALPFLNELGVGKIAFVYTKFSQANFKIDLEKLNYINALSCEQCGRTSLMEFEIYKNLDELMNVYKNVSAINFGGKNLNEKKDDEILIIGPEGGFSEDETAKFKNIYGLNTKNILRSQTAVISVAAKFLA
;
A
#
# COMPACT_ATOMS: atom_id res chain seq x y z
N MET A 1 3.78 11.45 11.96
CA MET A 1 4.63 11.64 10.78
C MET A 1 6.08 11.43 11.16
N LYS A 2 6.77 10.52 10.50
CA LYS A 2 8.18 10.18 10.76
C LYS A 2 9.14 10.98 9.91
N PHE A 3 8.74 11.27 8.67
CA PHE A 3 9.44 12.14 7.72
C PHE A 3 8.40 12.91 6.90
N LEU A 4 8.82 13.85 6.07
CA LEU A 4 7.97 14.53 5.08
C LEU A 4 8.19 13.88 3.71
N TYR A 5 7.13 13.58 2.99
CA TYR A 5 7.22 13.11 1.61
C TYR A 5 7.24 14.30 0.63
N ASP A 6 8.26 14.36 -0.22
CA ASP A 6 8.32 15.29 -1.34
C ASP A 6 9.07 14.65 -2.52
N ASN A 7 8.45 14.65 -3.69
CA ASN A 7 9.01 14.09 -4.92
C ASN A 7 10.36 14.71 -5.33
N ASN A 8 10.65 15.92 -4.86
CA ASN A 8 11.88 16.66 -5.16
C ASN A 8 12.94 16.52 -4.07
N ALA A 9 12.72 15.68 -3.03
CA ALA A 9 13.72 15.44 -2.02
C ALA A 9 15.04 14.98 -2.66
N GLY A 10 16.15 15.60 -2.22
CA GLY A 10 17.47 15.46 -2.83
C GLY A 10 17.94 16.70 -3.62
N LYS A 11 17.03 17.65 -3.94
CA LYS A 11 17.43 18.96 -4.48
C LYS A 11 18.02 19.83 -3.38
N GLU A 12 18.94 20.72 -3.72
CA GLU A 12 19.57 21.65 -2.76
C GLU A 12 18.55 22.50 -1.99
N ARG A 13 17.45 22.87 -2.66
CA ARG A 13 16.37 23.67 -2.06
C ARG A 13 15.02 23.08 -2.38
N LEU A 14 14.13 23.10 -1.38
CA LEU A 14 12.73 22.73 -1.51
C LEU A 14 11.82 23.88 -1.10
N LYS A 15 10.73 24.04 -1.81
CA LYS A 15 9.61 24.88 -1.38
C LYS A 15 8.42 24.00 -1.07
N ILE A 16 8.11 23.86 0.20
CA ILE A 16 6.99 23.05 0.68
C ILE A 16 5.72 23.89 0.67
N VAL A 17 4.68 23.37 0.03
CA VAL A 17 3.38 24.05 -0.16
C VAL A 17 2.22 23.09 0.09
N ASN A 18 0.99 23.58 0.03
CA ASN A 18 -0.27 22.81 0.10
C ASN A 18 -0.35 21.89 1.35
N GLU A 19 -0.76 20.64 1.18
CA GLU A 19 -0.96 19.68 2.26
C GLU A 19 0.34 19.42 3.05
N ALA A 20 1.46 19.25 2.36
CA ALA A 20 2.76 19.06 2.99
C ALA A 20 3.12 20.25 3.92
N PHE A 21 2.80 21.48 3.51
CA PHE A 21 2.99 22.65 4.38
C PHE A 21 2.02 22.63 5.58
N LEU A 22 0.77 22.20 5.39
CA LEU A 22 -0.17 22.06 6.51
C LEU A 22 0.31 21.03 7.54
N HIS A 23 0.95 19.95 7.09
CA HIS A 23 1.58 18.97 7.98
C HIS A 23 2.72 19.59 8.81
N LEU A 24 3.61 20.39 8.20
CA LEU A 24 4.65 21.12 8.93
C LEU A 24 4.05 22.09 9.96
N LYS A 25 3.04 22.84 9.54
CA LYS A 25 2.34 23.78 10.42
C LYS A 25 1.65 23.08 11.61
N ALA A 26 1.01 21.94 11.39
CA ALA A 26 0.40 21.15 12.44
C ALA A 26 1.43 20.66 13.49
N ARG A 27 2.66 20.41 13.06
CA ARG A 27 3.80 20.05 13.93
C ARG A 27 4.43 21.24 14.64
N ARG A 28 4.02 22.47 14.32
CA ARG A 28 4.55 23.72 14.89
C ARG A 28 6.06 23.84 14.72
N VAL A 29 6.58 23.41 13.55
CA VAL A 29 8.00 23.55 13.25
C VAL A 29 8.39 25.02 13.11
N GLU A 30 9.63 25.35 13.43
CA GLU A 30 10.17 26.71 13.41
C GLU A 30 11.33 26.82 12.42
N ALA A 31 11.65 28.03 12.01
CA ALA A 31 12.85 28.28 11.19
C ALA A 31 14.11 27.89 11.97
N GLY A 32 15.07 27.30 11.30
CA GLY A 32 16.28 26.70 11.88
C GLY A 32 16.14 25.26 12.34
N GLU A 33 14.91 24.72 12.39
CA GLU A 33 14.72 23.29 12.68
C GLU A 33 15.12 22.41 11.48
N ARG A 34 15.56 21.20 11.79
CA ARG A 34 15.89 20.16 10.79
C ARG A 34 14.82 19.12 10.75
N ILE A 35 14.42 18.76 9.52
CA ILE A 35 13.43 17.73 9.26
C ILE A 35 13.95 16.69 8.28
N SER A 36 13.50 15.45 8.43
CA SER A 36 13.71 14.39 7.47
C SER A 36 12.72 14.53 6.33
N VAL A 37 13.19 14.45 5.10
CA VAL A 37 12.39 14.45 3.87
C VAL A 37 12.81 13.26 3.00
N ARG A 38 11.84 12.59 2.37
CA ARG A 38 12.10 11.44 1.49
C ARG A 38 11.30 11.57 0.19
N ASN A 39 11.90 11.09 -0.92
CA ASN A 39 11.21 10.95 -2.21
C ASN A 39 10.64 9.54 -2.44
N LEU A 40 10.99 8.55 -1.59
CA LEU A 40 10.58 7.14 -1.67
C LEU A 40 10.90 6.47 -3.03
N ARG A 41 11.87 7.02 -3.78
CA ARG A 41 12.35 6.50 -5.07
C ARG A 41 13.79 5.99 -5.00
N ASP A 42 14.50 6.43 -4.00
CA ASP A 42 15.85 6.02 -3.67
C ASP A 42 15.95 5.68 -2.18
N ASP A 43 17.01 4.99 -1.81
CA ASP A 43 17.22 4.50 -0.45
C ASP A 43 17.82 5.59 0.46
N LYS A 44 17.54 6.87 0.19
CA LYS A 44 18.12 7.99 0.92
C LYS A 44 17.13 8.68 1.84
N GLU A 45 17.66 9.13 2.95
CA GLU A 45 17.06 10.12 3.81
C GLU A 45 17.78 11.45 3.62
N TYR A 46 17.01 12.47 3.40
CA TYR A 46 17.50 13.83 3.19
C TYR A 46 17.13 14.69 4.40
N ILE A 47 18.12 15.28 5.04
CA ILE A 47 17.89 16.20 6.14
C ILE A 47 17.95 17.62 5.61
N TYR A 48 16.85 18.32 5.78
CA TYR A 48 16.69 19.73 5.40
C TYR A 48 16.57 20.59 6.64
N GLU A 49 17.15 21.77 6.57
CA GLU A 49 16.92 22.85 7.53
C GLU A 49 15.84 23.80 6.98
N ILE A 50 14.93 24.22 7.83
CA ILE A 50 13.87 25.18 7.48
C ILE A 50 14.48 26.58 7.51
N ASP A 51 14.68 27.16 6.33
CA ASP A 51 15.23 28.52 6.23
C ASP A 51 14.22 29.57 6.64
N GLU A 52 12.98 29.44 6.16
CA GLU A 52 11.92 30.42 6.35
C GLU A 52 10.54 29.78 6.27
N ILE A 53 9.62 30.27 7.10
CA ILE A 53 8.20 29.88 7.07
C ILE A 53 7.39 31.10 6.65
N GLU A 54 6.78 31.03 5.49
CA GLU A 54 5.87 32.01 4.94
C GLU A 54 4.41 31.70 5.33
N ARG A 55 3.48 32.54 4.89
CA ARG A 55 2.05 32.35 5.20
C ARG A 55 1.49 31.01 4.66
N ARG A 56 1.96 30.54 3.49
CA ARG A 56 1.45 29.35 2.76
C ARG A 56 2.53 28.40 2.26
N SER A 57 3.77 28.61 2.68
CA SER A 57 4.89 27.78 2.27
C SER A 57 6.01 27.81 3.30
N ALA A 58 6.94 26.86 3.17
CA ALA A 58 8.22 26.87 3.84
C ALA A 58 9.34 26.63 2.82
N ASN A 59 10.44 27.38 2.97
CA ASN A 59 11.64 27.21 2.17
C ASN A 59 12.65 26.41 2.99
N LEU A 60 13.25 25.39 2.37
CA LEU A 60 14.14 24.45 3.02
C LEU A 60 15.43 24.32 2.22
N SER A 61 16.56 24.24 2.91
CA SER A 61 17.88 23.95 2.33
C SER A 61 18.40 22.59 2.77
N LEU A 62 18.96 21.82 1.82
CA LEU A 62 19.54 20.51 2.09
C LEU A 62 20.80 20.65 2.94
N VAL A 63 20.84 19.91 4.05
CA VAL A 63 22.00 19.86 4.95
C VAL A 63 22.89 18.67 4.63
N PHE A 64 22.30 17.47 4.58
CA PHE A 64 23.01 16.26 4.16
C PHE A 64 22.02 15.16 3.71
N ALA A 65 22.57 14.13 3.05
CA ALA A 65 21.86 12.93 2.68
C ALA A 65 22.59 11.70 3.26
N SER A 66 21.83 10.74 3.77
CA SER A 66 22.34 9.46 4.26
C SER A 66 21.66 8.30 3.56
N LEU A 67 22.37 7.20 3.36
CA LEU A 67 21.77 5.93 2.96
C LEU A 67 20.99 5.38 4.15
N ASN A 68 19.82 4.85 3.87
CA ASN A 68 19.02 4.15 4.85
C ASN A 68 18.82 2.71 4.39
N CYS A 69 19.04 1.75 5.30
CA CYS A 69 18.78 0.35 4.99
C CYS A 69 17.27 0.14 4.89
N GLU A 70 16.79 -0.24 3.71
CA GLU A 70 15.39 -0.59 3.53
C GLU A 70 15.04 -1.92 4.19
N HIS A 71 13.88 -1.97 4.83
CA HIS A 71 13.21 -3.23 5.10
C HIS A 71 12.47 -3.66 3.83
N LYS A 72 12.86 -4.81 3.27
CA LYS A 72 12.11 -5.42 2.18
C LYS A 72 10.83 -6.04 2.73
N PHE A 73 9.72 -5.74 2.09
CA PHE A 73 8.43 -6.30 2.40
C PHE A 73 8.04 -7.24 1.25
N ASP A 74 8.15 -8.55 1.49
CA ASP A 74 7.98 -9.55 0.42
C ASP A 74 6.55 -10.14 0.35
N PHE A 75 5.67 -9.77 1.28
CA PHE A 75 4.32 -10.30 1.30
C PHE A 75 3.49 -9.74 0.13
N THR A 76 3.10 -10.63 -0.77
CA THR A 76 2.22 -10.31 -1.91
C THR A 76 0.82 -10.84 -1.65
N ILE A 77 -0.19 -9.99 -1.90
CA ILE A 77 -1.60 -10.37 -1.83
C ILE A 77 -2.30 -10.01 -3.14
N ALA A 78 -3.11 -10.93 -3.66
CA ALA A 78 -3.96 -10.64 -4.79
C ALA A 78 -5.33 -10.14 -4.29
N TRP A 79 -5.86 -9.10 -4.91
CA TRP A 79 -7.14 -8.54 -4.53
C TRP A 79 -8.00 -8.28 -5.77
N ALA A 80 -9.16 -8.93 -5.83
CA ALA A 80 -10.12 -8.68 -6.88
C ALA A 80 -10.57 -7.22 -6.84
N VAL A 81 -10.65 -6.60 -8.02
CA VAL A 81 -11.01 -5.18 -8.13
C VAL A 81 -12.41 -4.94 -7.58
N VAL A 82 -12.49 -4.07 -6.60
CA VAL A 82 -13.72 -3.56 -5.96
C VAL A 82 -13.81 -2.05 -6.17
N ASP A 83 -14.80 -1.38 -5.59
CA ASP A 83 -14.92 0.08 -5.65
C ASP A 83 -13.58 0.75 -5.31
N PRO A 84 -13.02 1.60 -6.21
CA PRO A 84 -11.76 2.30 -5.99
C PRO A 84 -11.67 3.05 -4.67
N LYS A 85 -12.76 3.66 -4.20
CA LYS A 85 -12.80 4.32 -2.89
C LYS A 85 -12.62 3.35 -1.72
N THR A 86 -13.07 2.11 -1.89
CA THR A 86 -12.85 1.04 -0.90
C THR A 86 -11.38 0.64 -0.85
N ILE A 87 -10.74 0.50 -2.02
CA ILE A 87 -9.30 0.24 -2.14
C ILE A 87 -8.50 1.37 -1.50
N GLU A 88 -8.76 2.62 -1.90
CA GLU A 88 -8.09 3.81 -1.35
C GLU A 88 -8.14 3.88 0.18
N LYS A 89 -9.28 3.55 0.78
CA LYS A 89 -9.45 3.54 2.24
C LYS A 89 -8.71 2.41 2.93
N ALA A 90 -8.57 1.25 2.30
CA ALA A 90 -7.89 0.10 2.89
C ALA A 90 -6.36 0.18 2.74
N LEU A 91 -5.88 0.92 1.76
CA LEU A 91 -4.47 0.99 1.40
C LEU A 91 -3.53 1.39 2.56
N PRO A 92 -3.83 2.43 3.38
CA PRO A 92 -2.99 2.79 4.51
C PRO A 92 -2.81 1.63 5.51
N PHE A 93 -3.87 0.89 5.81
CA PHE A 93 -3.80 -0.25 6.74
C PHE A 93 -2.91 -1.37 6.20
N LEU A 94 -2.99 -1.67 4.90
CA LEU A 94 -2.15 -2.68 4.26
C LEU A 94 -0.68 -2.25 4.23
N ASN A 95 -0.42 -0.96 4.01
CA ASN A 95 0.91 -0.38 4.06
C ASN A 95 1.51 -0.44 5.47
N GLU A 96 0.76 -0.06 6.49
CA GLU A 96 1.15 -0.11 7.90
C GLU A 96 1.45 -1.52 8.38
N LEU A 97 0.67 -2.51 7.92
CA LEU A 97 0.89 -3.92 8.21
C LEU A 97 2.14 -4.50 7.53
N GLY A 98 2.68 -3.84 6.49
CA GLY A 98 3.88 -4.31 5.80
C GLY A 98 3.60 -5.14 4.56
N VAL A 99 2.43 -4.99 3.91
CA VAL A 99 2.21 -5.60 2.59
C VAL A 99 3.22 -5.03 1.60
N GLY A 100 3.95 -5.91 0.90
CA GLY A 100 4.96 -5.52 -0.09
C GLY A 100 4.34 -5.21 -1.45
N LYS A 101 3.37 -6.01 -1.86
CA LYS A 101 2.75 -5.90 -3.18
C LYS A 101 1.27 -6.25 -3.15
N ILE A 102 0.47 -5.50 -3.92
CA ILE A 102 -0.92 -5.83 -4.22
C ILE A 102 -1.06 -6.11 -5.71
N ALA A 103 -1.50 -7.34 -6.04
CA ALA A 103 -1.86 -7.74 -7.40
C ALA A 103 -3.38 -7.57 -7.56
N PHE A 104 -3.81 -6.46 -8.16
CA PHE A 104 -5.22 -6.25 -8.48
C PHE A 104 -5.62 -7.10 -9.68
N VAL A 105 -6.78 -7.75 -9.61
CA VAL A 105 -7.27 -8.61 -10.69
C VAL A 105 -8.76 -8.41 -10.94
N TYR A 106 -9.15 -8.29 -12.20
CA TYR A 106 -10.55 -8.29 -12.58
C TYR A 106 -11.06 -9.72 -12.63
N THR A 107 -12.08 -10.00 -11.82
CA THR A 107 -12.78 -11.29 -11.75
C THR A 107 -14.19 -11.15 -12.35
N LYS A 108 -14.90 -12.25 -12.51
CA LYS A 108 -16.25 -12.24 -13.12
C LYS A 108 -17.22 -11.29 -12.44
N PHE A 109 -17.12 -11.16 -11.11
CA PHE A 109 -17.99 -10.29 -10.32
C PHE A 109 -17.35 -8.94 -9.96
N SER A 110 -16.17 -8.64 -10.47
CA SER A 110 -15.62 -7.28 -10.45
C SER A 110 -16.42 -6.39 -11.41
N GLN A 111 -16.70 -5.15 -11.02
CA GLN A 111 -17.39 -4.21 -11.91
C GLN A 111 -16.39 -3.70 -12.97
N ALA A 112 -16.68 -3.95 -14.24
CA ALA A 112 -15.80 -3.61 -15.37
C ALA A 112 -15.56 -2.10 -15.56
N ASN A 113 -16.44 -1.25 -15.02
CA ASN A 113 -16.30 0.21 -15.05
C ASN A 113 -15.37 0.74 -13.96
N PHE A 114 -15.01 -0.03 -12.97
CA PHE A 114 -14.04 0.36 -11.95
C PHE A 114 -12.64 0.34 -12.53
N LYS A 115 -11.96 1.48 -12.48
CA LYS A 115 -10.58 1.61 -12.94
C LYS A 115 -9.67 1.95 -11.78
N ILE A 116 -8.54 1.28 -11.73
CA ILE A 116 -7.48 1.54 -10.76
C ILE A 116 -6.66 2.73 -11.26
N ASP A 117 -6.61 3.78 -10.45
CA ASP A 117 -5.75 4.94 -10.66
C ASP A 117 -4.45 4.74 -9.87
N LEU A 118 -3.42 4.24 -10.56
CA LEU A 118 -2.12 3.95 -9.94
C LEU A 118 -1.42 5.21 -9.41
N GLU A 119 -1.59 6.36 -10.06
CA GLU A 119 -0.99 7.62 -9.58
C GLU A 119 -1.58 8.00 -8.22
N LYS A 120 -2.89 7.91 -8.11
CA LYS A 120 -3.60 8.18 -6.85
C LYS A 120 -3.23 7.18 -5.76
N LEU A 121 -3.18 5.88 -6.08
CA LEU A 121 -2.78 4.85 -5.11
C LEU A 121 -1.34 5.06 -4.63
N ASN A 122 -0.41 5.37 -5.53
CA ASN A 122 0.97 5.68 -5.17
C ASN A 122 1.07 6.92 -4.27
N TYR A 123 0.27 7.94 -4.52
CA TYR A 123 0.23 9.12 -3.66
C TYR A 123 -0.29 8.79 -2.25
N ILE A 124 -1.40 8.05 -2.14
CA ILE A 124 -1.95 7.59 -0.85
C ILE A 124 -0.91 6.73 -0.10
N ASN A 125 -0.24 5.82 -0.83
CA ASN A 125 0.81 4.97 -0.31
C ASN A 125 1.97 5.80 0.28
N ALA A 126 2.45 6.82 -0.45
CA ALA A 126 3.51 7.71 0.00
C ALA A 126 3.14 8.48 1.28
N LEU A 127 1.91 9.00 1.37
CA LEU A 127 1.42 9.66 2.58
C LEU A 127 1.28 8.69 3.77
N SER A 128 0.88 7.44 3.52
CA SER A 128 0.88 6.41 4.54
C SER A 128 2.29 6.07 5.02
N CYS A 129 3.27 5.98 4.10
CA CYS A 129 4.69 5.81 4.45
C CYS A 129 5.20 6.96 5.32
N GLU A 130 4.87 8.20 4.98
CA GLU A 130 5.18 9.40 5.77
C GLU A 130 4.68 9.27 7.21
N GLN A 131 3.47 8.76 7.38
CA GLN A 131 2.81 8.62 8.68
C GLN A 131 3.40 7.48 9.50
N CYS A 132 3.53 6.27 8.96
CA CYS A 132 3.96 5.07 9.69
C CYS A 132 5.49 4.93 9.77
N GLY A 133 6.23 5.61 8.90
CA GLY A 133 7.70 5.56 8.85
C GLY A 133 8.26 4.47 7.95
N ARG A 134 7.43 3.86 7.11
CA ARG A 134 7.89 2.92 6.09
C ARG A 134 8.71 3.65 5.03
N THR A 135 9.86 3.11 4.66
CA THR A 135 10.84 3.76 3.78
C THR A 135 10.77 3.33 2.33
N SER A 136 9.96 2.31 2.01
CA SER A 136 9.72 1.82 0.65
C SER A 136 8.23 1.86 0.31
N LEU A 137 7.91 2.13 -0.95
CA LEU A 137 6.54 2.07 -1.43
C LEU A 137 6.08 0.61 -1.60
N MET A 138 4.81 0.36 -1.32
CA MET A 138 4.14 -0.88 -1.72
C MET A 138 3.97 -0.88 -3.23
N GLU A 139 4.20 -2.03 -3.87
CA GLU A 139 4.07 -2.18 -5.31
C GLU A 139 2.63 -2.53 -5.73
N PHE A 140 2.25 -2.12 -6.93
CA PHE A 140 0.94 -2.43 -7.51
C PHE A 140 1.08 -3.05 -8.89
N GLU A 141 0.34 -4.14 -9.11
CA GLU A 141 0.17 -4.79 -10.40
C GLU A 141 -1.31 -4.87 -10.75
N ILE A 142 -1.65 -4.87 -12.04
CA ILE A 142 -3.04 -4.97 -12.50
C ILE A 142 -3.13 -6.07 -13.56
N TYR A 143 -4.06 -7.00 -13.34
CA TYR A 143 -4.34 -8.13 -14.23
C TYR A 143 -5.78 -8.04 -14.75
N LYS A 144 -5.96 -8.24 -16.06
CA LYS A 144 -7.28 -8.13 -16.72
C LYS A 144 -8.21 -9.27 -16.36
N ASN A 145 -7.68 -10.41 -15.94
CA ASN A 145 -8.43 -11.58 -15.54
C ASN A 145 -7.57 -12.52 -14.68
N LEU A 146 -8.22 -13.54 -14.13
CA LEU A 146 -7.56 -14.51 -13.26
C LEU A 146 -6.48 -15.33 -13.99
N ASP A 147 -6.65 -15.60 -15.29
CA ASP A 147 -5.68 -16.37 -16.07
C ASP A 147 -4.37 -15.59 -16.26
N GLU A 148 -4.43 -14.29 -16.49
CA GLU A 148 -3.24 -13.43 -16.51
C GLU A 148 -2.49 -13.47 -15.17
N LEU A 149 -3.22 -13.36 -14.05
CA LEU A 149 -2.62 -13.47 -12.71
C LEU A 149 -1.92 -14.82 -12.53
N MET A 150 -2.59 -15.93 -12.88
CA MET A 150 -2.08 -17.29 -12.72
C MET A 150 -0.92 -17.64 -13.68
N ASN A 151 -0.76 -16.89 -14.75
CA ASN A 151 0.42 -17.02 -15.61
C ASN A 151 1.70 -16.54 -14.91
N VAL A 152 1.58 -15.52 -14.06
CA VAL A 152 2.68 -14.96 -13.25
C VAL A 152 2.84 -15.72 -11.94
N TYR A 153 1.75 -15.90 -11.19
CA TYR A 153 1.71 -16.56 -9.90
C TYR A 153 1.12 -17.97 -10.03
N LYS A 154 1.98 -18.99 -10.00
CA LYS A 154 1.56 -20.39 -10.28
C LYS A 154 0.70 -21.02 -9.17
N ASN A 155 0.82 -20.53 -7.95
CA ASN A 155 0.14 -21.08 -6.77
C ASN A 155 -0.79 -20.03 -6.16
N VAL A 156 -1.96 -19.83 -6.79
CA VAL A 156 -3.00 -18.91 -6.30
C VAL A 156 -4.03 -19.69 -5.52
N SER A 157 -4.29 -19.27 -4.28
CA SER A 157 -5.30 -19.84 -3.39
C SER A 157 -6.29 -18.79 -2.93
N ALA A 158 -7.57 -19.13 -2.91
CA ALA A 158 -8.62 -18.16 -2.60
C ALA A 158 -8.95 -18.12 -1.10
N ILE A 159 -9.36 -16.94 -0.63
CA ILE A 159 -10.03 -16.79 0.66
C ILE A 159 -11.54 -16.87 0.43
N ASN A 160 -12.19 -17.86 1.01
CA ASN A 160 -13.64 -18.02 0.92
C ASN A 160 -14.20 -18.78 2.15
N PHE A 161 -15.51 -18.78 2.29
CA PHE A 161 -16.21 -19.51 3.36
C PHE A 161 -16.01 -21.02 3.22
N GLY A 162 -15.95 -21.71 4.37
CA GLY A 162 -15.81 -23.18 4.39
C GLY A 162 -14.46 -23.70 3.92
N GLY A 163 -13.50 -22.81 3.66
CA GLY A 163 -12.15 -23.21 3.28
C GLY A 163 -11.37 -23.84 4.43
N LYS A 164 -10.23 -24.43 4.10
CA LYS A 164 -9.26 -24.98 5.06
C LYS A 164 -8.77 -23.90 6.03
N ASN A 165 -8.18 -24.34 7.14
CA ASN A 165 -7.58 -23.39 8.08
C ASN A 165 -6.45 -22.59 7.38
N LEU A 166 -6.50 -21.28 7.52
CA LEU A 166 -5.51 -20.38 6.90
C LEU A 166 -4.07 -20.64 7.40
N ASN A 167 -3.90 -21.24 8.58
CA ASN A 167 -2.59 -21.65 9.09
C ASN A 167 -1.94 -22.78 8.26
N GLU A 168 -2.69 -23.45 7.39
CA GLU A 168 -2.19 -24.51 6.51
C GLU A 168 -1.65 -23.96 5.16
N LYS A 169 -1.69 -22.62 4.96
CA LYS A 169 -1.13 -21.96 3.78
C LYS A 169 0.35 -22.27 3.67
N LYS A 170 0.81 -22.61 2.46
CA LYS A 170 2.22 -22.81 2.15
C LYS A 170 2.88 -21.48 1.74
N ASP A 171 4.17 -21.37 1.95
CA ASP A 171 4.93 -20.14 1.67
C ASP A 171 4.93 -19.74 0.20
N ASP A 172 4.86 -20.72 -0.70
CA ASP A 172 4.84 -20.51 -2.16
C ASP A 172 3.46 -20.11 -2.72
N GLU A 173 2.43 -19.98 -1.87
CA GLU A 173 1.08 -19.61 -2.27
C GLU A 173 0.84 -18.11 -2.05
N ILE A 174 0.28 -17.44 -3.05
CA ILE A 174 -0.34 -16.13 -2.84
C ILE A 174 -1.84 -16.29 -2.60
N LEU A 175 -2.38 -15.44 -1.75
CA LEU A 175 -3.79 -15.45 -1.41
C LEU A 175 -4.53 -14.40 -2.23
N ILE A 176 -5.70 -14.80 -2.79
CA ILE A 176 -6.59 -13.87 -3.47
C ILE A 176 -7.86 -13.64 -2.65
N ILE A 177 -8.24 -12.37 -2.52
CA ILE A 177 -9.50 -11.96 -1.91
C ILE A 177 -10.48 -11.55 -3.01
N GLY A 178 -11.69 -12.12 -2.96
CA GLY A 178 -12.76 -11.84 -3.92
C GLY A 178 -13.41 -10.47 -3.74
N PRO A 179 -14.17 -10.03 -4.77
CA PRO A 179 -15.09 -8.92 -4.64
C PRO A 179 -16.28 -9.32 -3.76
N GLU A 180 -17.23 -8.43 -3.55
CA GLU A 180 -18.42 -8.66 -2.72
C GLU A 180 -19.28 -9.84 -3.21
N GLY A 181 -19.29 -10.11 -4.52
CA GLY A 181 -19.97 -11.24 -5.15
C GLY A 181 -19.20 -12.57 -5.09
N GLY A 182 -17.98 -12.56 -4.52
CA GLY A 182 -17.10 -13.75 -4.45
C GLY A 182 -16.52 -14.15 -5.81
N PHE A 183 -16.31 -15.43 -5.99
CA PHE A 183 -15.80 -16.03 -7.23
C PHE A 183 -16.85 -16.91 -7.89
N SER A 184 -16.85 -16.99 -9.21
CA SER A 184 -17.70 -17.96 -9.94
C SER A 184 -17.20 -19.39 -9.75
N GLU A 185 -18.02 -20.38 -10.10
CA GLU A 185 -17.64 -21.79 -10.05
C GLU A 185 -16.41 -22.07 -10.91
N ASP A 186 -16.37 -21.51 -12.13
CA ASP A 186 -15.23 -21.66 -13.05
C ASP A 186 -13.94 -21.06 -12.49
N GLU A 187 -14.03 -19.91 -11.79
CA GLU A 187 -12.88 -19.31 -11.13
C GLU A 187 -12.46 -20.10 -9.91
N THR A 188 -13.43 -20.58 -9.13
CA THR A 188 -13.20 -21.38 -7.93
C THR A 188 -12.46 -22.69 -8.24
N ALA A 189 -12.80 -23.33 -9.36
CA ALA A 189 -12.15 -24.55 -9.83
C ALA A 189 -10.67 -24.37 -10.22
N LYS A 190 -10.23 -23.13 -10.49
CA LYS A 190 -8.83 -22.83 -10.86
C LYS A 190 -7.91 -22.67 -9.65
N PHE A 191 -8.44 -22.40 -8.45
CA PHE A 191 -7.61 -22.15 -7.29
C PHE A 191 -6.98 -23.46 -6.76
N LYS A 192 -5.71 -23.34 -6.35
CA LYS A 192 -4.96 -24.46 -5.78
C LYS A 192 -5.58 -24.95 -4.47
N ASN A 193 -5.95 -24.00 -3.61
CA ASN A 193 -6.65 -24.26 -2.36
C ASN A 193 -7.68 -23.14 -2.10
N ILE A 194 -8.60 -23.43 -1.20
CA ILE A 194 -9.52 -22.46 -0.64
C ILE A 194 -9.27 -22.46 0.86
N TYR A 195 -8.97 -21.28 1.41
CA TYR A 195 -8.76 -21.06 2.83
C TYR A 195 -9.86 -20.20 3.43
N GLY A 196 -10.18 -20.43 4.69
CA GLY A 196 -11.17 -19.69 5.44
C GLY A 196 -10.55 -18.83 6.55
N LEU A 197 -11.11 -17.67 6.77
CA LEU A 197 -10.88 -16.90 7.99
C LEU A 197 -11.71 -17.48 9.13
N ASN A 198 -11.16 -17.50 10.34
CA ASN A 198 -11.85 -18.04 11.51
C ASN A 198 -12.92 -17.03 12.03
N THR A 199 -13.94 -16.80 11.22
CA THR A 199 -15.09 -15.96 11.56
C THR A 199 -16.39 -16.58 11.05
N LYS A 200 -17.48 -16.37 11.79
CA LYS A 200 -18.84 -16.78 11.37
C LYS A 200 -19.53 -15.69 10.54
N ASN A 201 -18.98 -14.50 10.50
CA ASN A 201 -19.57 -13.36 9.81
C ASN A 201 -19.07 -13.26 8.37
N ILE A 202 -19.92 -12.77 7.48
CA ILE A 202 -19.52 -12.36 6.13
C ILE A 202 -18.73 -11.09 6.23
N LEU A 203 -17.45 -11.13 5.85
CA LEU A 203 -16.59 -9.96 5.79
C LEU A 203 -16.75 -9.24 4.45
N ARG A 204 -16.73 -7.93 4.48
CA ARG A 204 -16.53 -7.15 3.26
C ARG A 204 -15.14 -7.42 2.70
N SER A 205 -14.96 -7.29 1.39
CA SER A 205 -13.68 -7.54 0.70
C SER A 205 -12.50 -6.80 1.36
N GLN A 206 -12.67 -5.51 1.70
CA GLN A 206 -11.66 -4.73 2.42
C GLN A 206 -11.32 -5.27 3.81
N THR A 207 -12.31 -5.75 4.56
CA THR A 207 -12.07 -6.34 5.88
C THR A 207 -11.33 -7.66 5.75
N ALA A 208 -11.68 -8.46 4.74
CA ALA A 208 -11.03 -9.74 4.49
C ALA A 208 -9.55 -9.55 4.12
N VAL A 209 -9.22 -8.61 3.20
CA VAL A 209 -7.83 -8.37 2.79
C VAL A 209 -6.97 -7.86 3.95
N ILE A 210 -7.49 -6.95 4.78
CA ILE A 210 -6.77 -6.46 5.98
C ILE A 210 -6.58 -7.59 6.99
N SER A 211 -7.63 -8.42 7.22
CA SER A 211 -7.53 -9.54 8.15
C SER A 211 -6.50 -10.59 7.72
N VAL A 212 -6.42 -10.86 6.42
CA VAL A 212 -5.39 -11.76 5.86
C VAL A 212 -4.00 -11.16 6.05
N ALA A 213 -3.81 -9.89 5.70
CA ALA A 213 -2.53 -9.22 5.90
C ALA A 213 -2.10 -9.22 7.37
N ALA A 214 -2.99 -8.85 8.28
CA ALA A 214 -2.72 -8.86 9.72
C ALA A 214 -2.37 -10.27 10.24
N LYS A 215 -3.00 -11.32 9.71
CA LYS A 215 -2.73 -12.70 10.13
C LYS A 215 -1.29 -13.15 9.86
N PHE A 216 -0.65 -12.62 8.80
CA PHE A 216 0.70 -13.03 8.39
C PHE A 216 1.79 -12.02 8.74
N LEU A 217 1.42 -10.78 9.04
CA LEU A 217 2.39 -9.68 9.17
C LEU A 217 2.40 -9.00 10.55
N ALA A 218 1.38 -9.24 11.39
CA ALA A 218 1.26 -8.63 12.72
C ALA A 218 1.32 -9.66 13.86
#